data_b44c31296f0babe2ff38bdcfc92c4675
#
_entry.id   b44c31296f0babe2ff38bdcfc92c4675
#
_cell.length_a   1.000
_cell.length_b   1.000
_cell.length_c   1.000
_cell.angle_alpha   90.00
_cell.angle_beta   90.00
_cell.angle_gamma   90.00
#
_symmetry.space_group_name_H-M   'P 1'
#
loop_
_entity.id
_entity.type
_entity.pdbx_description
1 polymer ?
#
loop_
_entity_poly.entity_id
_entity_poly.type
_entity_poly.pdbx_seq_one_letter_code
_entity_poly.pdbx_strand_id
1 'polypeptide(L)'
;MTSYAVGLIYIFVGALLWSATAVIVQYLNVKFHFISPFLITYTGCCLFTLLIPSSLAFEKKHNSKLLRKQIFNDLEAVHVYDGNDVNATENSLLINNKSNTTNDIIRGEETSTKDIVKRYLLAAAQVAPMWWMSNYFYNYSLSYTTITSSTIISNMGCVFTFLFALCFRQEKYNNIKLAGVVLAFLGSVLTSLNDTESASSHNIKYYENEKLWGDFAGLLSALGHAGYTVVVRKVNPVDENLNMSLLLGFVGLILSILLGPYAVFTLKTGNLLSSFNPAGIKWQVMTWLVIKGLFGNLLPDYFWGRAIVLTSATVATVGLNITIPLAFLSDAFIMNRNVWTFDSIVGAMMVIVGFIFVNKE
;
A
#
# COMPACT_ATOMS: atom_id res chain seq x y z
N MET A 1 -22.39 1.75 7.67
CA MET A 1 -21.55 2.15 6.53
C MET A 1 -21.38 0.93 5.64
N THR A 2 -21.61 1.05 4.33
CA THR A 2 -21.36 -0.06 3.40
C THR A 2 -19.86 -0.31 3.29
N SER A 3 -19.44 -1.56 3.06
CA SER A 3 -18.02 -1.94 2.91
C SER A 3 -17.32 -1.08 1.84
N TYR A 4 -18.04 -0.75 0.79
CA TYR A 4 -17.58 0.14 -0.29
C TYR A 4 -17.26 1.57 0.19
N ALA A 5 -18.14 2.17 1.00
CA ALA A 5 -17.90 3.51 1.56
C ALA A 5 -16.66 3.55 2.47
N VAL A 6 -16.41 2.47 3.21
CA VAL A 6 -15.16 2.30 4.00
C VAL A 6 -13.95 2.25 3.08
N GLY A 7 -14.05 1.56 1.93
CA GLY A 7 -13.01 1.51 0.92
C GLY A 7 -12.65 2.90 0.36
N LEU A 8 -13.66 3.74 0.08
CA LEU A 8 -13.44 5.13 -0.37
C LEU A 8 -12.73 5.98 0.69
N ILE A 9 -13.08 5.81 1.97
CA ILE A 9 -12.38 6.50 3.07
C ILE A 9 -10.92 6.06 3.13
N TYR A 10 -10.63 4.78 2.95
CA TYR A 10 -9.25 4.28 2.92
C TYR A 10 -8.44 4.85 1.75
N ILE A 11 -9.05 5.02 0.56
CA ILE A 11 -8.41 5.71 -0.56
C ILE A 11 -8.02 7.13 -0.15
N PHE A 12 -8.97 7.88 0.43
CA PHE A 12 -8.74 9.26 0.82
C PHE A 12 -7.65 9.41 1.90
N VAL A 13 -7.68 8.55 2.93
CA VAL A 13 -6.65 8.53 4.00
C VAL A 13 -5.28 8.16 3.41
N GLY A 14 -5.20 7.16 2.54
CA GLY A 14 -3.97 6.78 1.86
C GLY A 14 -3.40 7.91 1.00
N ALA A 15 -4.27 8.58 0.24
CA ALA A 15 -3.91 9.74 -0.57
C ALA A 15 -3.34 10.90 0.28
N LEU A 16 -3.98 11.22 1.41
CA LEU A 16 -3.47 12.23 2.35
C LEU A 16 -2.09 11.87 2.90
N LEU A 17 -1.89 10.62 3.30
CA LEU A 17 -0.60 10.16 3.84
C LEU A 17 0.50 10.23 2.77
N TRP A 18 0.25 9.80 1.54
CA TRP A 18 1.22 9.91 0.46
C TRP A 18 1.56 11.35 0.11
N SER A 19 0.56 12.25 0.05
CA SER A 19 0.80 13.68 -0.18
C SER A 19 1.66 14.29 0.93
N ALA A 20 1.38 13.99 2.19
CA ALA A 20 2.17 14.47 3.32
C ALA A 20 3.62 13.97 3.30
N THR A 21 3.85 12.74 2.86
CA THR A 21 5.21 12.15 2.82
C THR A 21 6.04 12.60 1.63
N ALA A 22 5.45 13.12 0.56
CA ALA A 22 6.19 13.76 -0.53
C ALA A 22 7.03 14.93 -0.01
N VAL A 23 6.51 15.69 0.95
CA VAL A 23 7.24 16.77 1.64
C VAL A 23 8.47 16.24 2.39
N ILE A 24 8.36 15.07 3.03
CA ILE A 24 9.49 14.43 3.75
C ILE A 24 10.62 14.06 2.78
N VAL A 25 10.28 13.51 1.61
CA VAL A 25 11.27 13.15 0.58
C VAL A 25 11.97 14.40 0.05
N GLN A 26 11.24 15.47 -0.22
CA GLN A 26 11.83 16.76 -0.62
C GLN A 26 12.78 17.29 0.46
N TYR A 27 12.37 17.25 1.72
CA TYR A 27 13.21 17.66 2.84
C TYR A 27 14.52 16.87 2.93
N LEU A 28 14.45 15.53 2.74
CA LEU A 28 15.64 14.66 2.71
C LEU A 28 16.57 15.05 1.55
N ASN A 29 16.02 15.26 0.36
CA ASN A 29 16.81 15.61 -0.81
C ASN A 29 17.48 16.99 -0.67
N VAL A 30 16.73 18.01 -0.23
CA VAL A 30 17.23 19.39 -0.16
C VAL A 30 18.20 19.59 1.02
N LYS A 31 17.84 19.09 2.22
CA LYS A 31 18.64 19.38 3.43
C LYS A 31 19.81 18.42 3.62
N PHE A 32 19.67 17.17 3.23
CA PHE A 32 20.69 16.14 3.47
C PHE A 32 21.40 15.67 2.19
N HIS A 33 20.97 16.16 1.03
CA HIS A 33 21.44 15.69 -0.29
C HIS A 33 21.42 14.15 -0.39
N PHE A 34 20.41 13.53 0.24
CA PHE A 34 20.29 12.09 0.31
C PHE A 34 19.46 11.56 -0.86
N ILE A 35 20.16 11.04 -1.88
CA ILE A 35 19.55 10.49 -3.08
C ILE A 35 19.92 9.02 -3.18
N SER A 36 19.12 8.14 -2.59
CA SER A 36 19.30 6.69 -2.72
C SER A 36 17.95 6.00 -2.89
N PRO A 37 17.49 5.83 -4.15
CA PRO A 37 16.21 5.17 -4.46
C PRO A 37 16.10 3.78 -3.82
N PHE A 38 17.20 3.03 -3.85
CA PHE A 38 17.25 1.70 -3.27
C PHE A 38 17.03 1.71 -1.75
N LEU A 39 17.78 2.53 -1.00
CA LEU A 39 17.65 2.55 0.46
C LEU A 39 16.31 3.09 0.93
N ILE A 40 15.76 4.10 0.22
CA ILE A 40 14.43 4.63 0.51
C ILE A 40 13.37 3.54 0.36
N THR A 41 13.42 2.75 -0.73
CA THR A 41 12.48 1.66 -0.99
C THR A 41 12.70 0.49 -0.05
N TYR A 42 13.97 0.10 0.18
CA TYR A 42 14.34 -1.02 1.04
C TYR A 42 13.93 -0.79 2.50
N THR A 43 14.16 0.41 3.04
CA THR A 43 13.70 0.76 4.40
C THR A 43 12.18 0.66 4.52
N GLY A 44 11.44 1.10 3.49
CA GLY A 44 9.99 0.98 3.45
C GLY A 44 9.51 -0.48 3.52
N CYS A 45 10.12 -1.38 2.72
CA CYS A 45 9.72 -2.79 2.74
C CYS A 45 10.13 -3.52 4.03
N CYS A 46 11.27 -3.16 4.64
CA CYS A 46 11.66 -3.73 5.93
C CYS A 46 10.64 -3.43 7.02
N LEU A 47 10.04 -2.25 7.02
CA LEU A 47 9.03 -1.88 8.01
C LEU A 47 7.74 -2.69 7.87
N PHE A 48 7.41 -3.21 6.69
CA PHE A 48 6.25 -4.10 6.54
C PHE A 48 6.36 -5.36 7.40
N THR A 49 7.57 -5.84 7.71
CA THR A 49 7.76 -7.01 8.58
C THR A 49 7.16 -6.82 9.97
N LEU A 50 7.05 -5.56 10.44
CA LEU A 50 6.41 -5.22 11.72
C LEU A 50 4.90 -5.51 11.73
N LEU A 51 4.28 -5.66 10.56
CA LEU A 51 2.87 -6.02 10.45
C LEU A 51 2.61 -7.48 10.85
N ILE A 52 3.60 -8.37 10.76
CA ILE A 52 3.44 -9.79 11.16
C ILE A 52 3.18 -9.91 12.67
N PRO A 53 4.09 -9.44 13.56
CA PRO A 53 3.84 -9.57 15.00
C PRO A 53 2.62 -8.76 15.46
N SER A 54 2.34 -7.61 14.84
CA SER A 54 1.18 -6.80 15.20
C SER A 54 -0.15 -7.50 14.87
N SER A 55 -0.25 -8.17 13.72
CA SER A 55 -1.47 -8.89 13.34
C SER A 55 -1.66 -10.18 14.16
N LEU A 56 -0.58 -10.91 14.43
CA LEU A 56 -0.65 -12.12 15.29
C LEU A 56 -1.04 -11.75 16.72
N ALA A 57 -0.52 -10.63 17.25
CA ALA A 57 -0.91 -10.14 18.58
C ALA A 57 -2.39 -9.73 18.62
N PHE A 58 -2.88 -9.10 17.55
CA PHE A 58 -4.29 -8.71 17.44
C PHE A 58 -5.21 -9.93 17.34
N GLU A 59 -4.88 -10.93 16.52
CA GLU A 59 -5.61 -12.18 16.40
C GLU A 59 -5.67 -12.96 17.73
N LYS A 60 -4.52 -13.10 18.40
CA LYS A 60 -4.46 -13.74 19.72
C LYS A 60 -5.36 -13.03 20.74
N LYS A 61 -5.38 -11.71 20.73
CA LYS A 61 -6.25 -10.89 21.61
C LYS A 61 -7.73 -11.06 21.24
N HIS A 62 -8.05 -11.14 19.97
CA HIS A 62 -9.41 -11.32 19.49
C HIS A 62 -9.93 -12.71 19.82
N ASN A 63 -9.18 -13.76 19.52
CA ASN A 63 -9.52 -15.15 19.84
C ASN A 63 -9.64 -15.38 21.33
N SER A 64 -8.77 -14.78 22.16
CA SER A 64 -8.89 -14.87 23.62
C SER A 64 -10.17 -14.19 24.16
N LYS A 65 -10.64 -13.11 23.52
CA LYS A 65 -11.91 -12.47 23.88
C LYS A 65 -13.12 -13.32 23.48
N LEU A 66 -13.08 -13.92 22.28
CA LEU A 66 -14.13 -14.84 21.82
C LEU A 66 -14.20 -16.08 22.70
N LEU A 67 -13.06 -16.68 23.03
CA LEU A 67 -12.97 -17.84 23.93
C LEU A 67 -13.52 -17.51 25.33
N ARG A 68 -13.14 -16.34 25.89
CA ARG A 68 -13.71 -15.89 27.17
C ARG A 68 -15.21 -15.70 27.11
N LYS A 69 -15.74 -15.16 26.02
CA LYS A 69 -17.18 -14.96 25.83
C LYS A 69 -17.91 -16.31 25.70
N GLN A 70 -17.31 -17.27 24.98
CA GLN A 70 -17.85 -18.65 24.89
C GLN A 70 -17.84 -19.33 26.24
N ILE A 71 -16.73 -19.30 26.98
CA ILE A 71 -16.64 -19.88 28.33
C ILE A 71 -17.65 -19.22 29.26
N PHE A 72 -17.84 -17.90 29.18
CA PHE A 72 -18.85 -17.21 30.01
C PHE A 72 -20.26 -17.64 29.68
N ASN A 73 -20.61 -17.74 28.39
CA ASN A 73 -21.93 -18.22 27.95
C ASN A 73 -22.15 -19.70 28.31
N ASP A 74 -21.10 -20.54 28.23
CA ASP A 74 -21.18 -21.96 28.66
C ASP A 74 -21.38 -22.09 30.17
N LEU A 75 -20.72 -21.24 30.98
CA LEU A 75 -20.90 -21.17 32.42
C LEU A 75 -22.30 -20.69 32.82
N GLU A 76 -22.83 -19.71 32.11
CA GLU A 76 -24.20 -19.20 32.31
C GLU A 76 -25.23 -20.25 31.94
N ALA A 77 -25.02 -21.03 30.89
CA ALA A 77 -25.84 -22.15 30.50
C ALA A 77 -25.81 -23.29 31.55
N VAL A 78 -24.66 -23.57 32.16
CA VAL A 78 -24.51 -24.57 33.25
C VAL A 78 -25.25 -24.12 34.52
N HIS A 79 -25.25 -22.83 34.86
CA HIS A 79 -25.99 -22.29 36.01
C HIS A 79 -27.52 -22.37 35.84
N VAL A 80 -28.00 -22.37 34.61
CA VAL A 80 -29.46 -22.53 34.32
C VAL A 80 -29.89 -24.00 34.42
N TYR A 81 -28.97 -24.99 34.32
CA TYR A 81 -29.25 -26.42 34.37
C TYR A 81 -29.09 -27.06 35.77
N ASP A 82 -28.61 -26.31 36.78
CA ASP A 82 -28.39 -26.84 38.14
C ASP A 82 -29.68 -26.88 39.00
N GLY A 83 -30.80 -27.11 38.35
CA GLY A 83 -32.11 -27.18 38.97
C GLY A 83 -32.80 -28.55 38.97
N ASN A 84 -32.32 -29.60 38.27
CA ASN A 84 -32.91 -30.95 38.36
C ASN A 84 -31.93 -32.06 37.90
N ASP A 85 -31.64 -32.93 38.85
CA ASP A 85 -31.24 -34.36 38.77
C ASP A 85 -30.19 -34.89 37.77
N VAL A 86 -28.99 -35.04 38.22
CA VAL A 86 -28.13 -36.21 38.52
C VAL A 86 -28.16 -37.42 37.61
N ASN A 87 -27.05 -37.74 36.97
CA ASN A 87 -26.46 -39.11 36.94
C ASN A 87 -24.92 -39.03 36.70
N ALA A 88 -24.16 -39.46 37.69
CA ALA A 88 -22.68 -39.33 37.75
C ALA A 88 -21.93 -40.20 36.71
N THR A 89 -22.60 -41.03 35.93
CA THR A 89 -21.98 -41.91 34.93
C THR A 89 -21.82 -41.25 33.55
N GLU A 90 -22.63 -40.25 33.25
CA GLU A 90 -22.54 -39.51 31.99
C GLU A 90 -21.37 -38.49 31.98
N ASN A 91 -20.99 -37.96 33.14
CA ASN A 91 -19.92 -36.98 33.25
C ASN A 91 -18.52 -37.51 32.88
N SER A 92 -18.25 -38.83 33.13
CA SER A 92 -16.97 -39.45 32.75
C SER A 92 -16.84 -39.67 31.23
N LEU A 93 -17.94 -39.90 30.54
CA LEU A 93 -17.99 -40.03 29.08
C LEU A 93 -17.89 -38.70 28.38
N LEU A 94 -18.43 -37.63 28.98
CA LEU A 94 -18.32 -36.26 28.45
C LEU A 94 -16.90 -35.68 28.60
N ILE A 95 -16.21 -36.04 29.69
CA ILE A 95 -14.80 -35.59 29.90
C ILE A 95 -13.86 -36.31 28.93
N ASN A 96 -14.06 -37.62 28.67
CA ASN A 96 -13.23 -38.38 27.72
C ASN A 96 -13.48 -37.97 26.26
N ASN A 97 -14.72 -37.65 25.87
CA ASN A 97 -15.02 -37.11 24.57
C ASN A 97 -14.42 -35.68 24.38
N LYS A 98 -14.42 -34.87 25.45
CA LYS A 98 -13.84 -33.52 25.40
C LYS A 98 -12.32 -33.52 25.21
N SER A 99 -11.60 -34.51 25.80
CA SER A 99 -10.13 -34.65 25.61
C SER A 99 -9.76 -35.11 24.20
N ASN A 100 -10.55 -35.99 23.60
CA ASN A 100 -10.32 -36.42 22.21
C ASN A 100 -10.66 -35.32 21.22
N THR A 101 -11.73 -34.57 21.42
CA THR A 101 -12.12 -33.42 20.59
C THR A 101 -11.08 -32.29 20.68
N THR A 102 -10.48 -32.08 21.86
CA THR A 102 -9.42 -31.07 22.03
C THR A 102 -8.16 -31.47 21.28
N ASN A 103 -7.77 -32.74 21.30
CA ASN A 103 -6.60 -33.24 20.56
C ASN A 103 -6.82 -33.24 19.04
N ASP A 104 -8.03 -33.51 18.57
CA ASP A 104 -8.39 -33.43 17.15
C ASP A 104 -8.47 -31.96 16.66
N ILE A 105 -8.95 -31.05 17.52
CA ILE A 105 -8.93 -29.59 17.23
C ILE A 105 -7.49 -29.08 17.15
N ILE A 106 -6.61 -29.45 18.09
CA ILE A 106 -5.20 -29.05 18.08
C ILE A 106 -4.48 -29.60 16.84
N ARG A 107 -4.76 -30.83 16.43
CA ARG A 107 -4.18 -31.47 15.24
C ARG A 107 -4.73 -30.89 13.95
N GLY A 108 -5.99 -30.48 13.91
CA GLY A 108 -6.64 -29.77 12.83
C GLY A 108 -6.10 -28.34 12.71
N GLU A 109 -5.80 -27.65 13.83
CA GLU A 109 -5.18 -26.34 13.84
C GLU A 109 -3.72 -26.34 13.31
N GLU A 110 -2.92 -27.36 13.60
CA GLU A 110 -1.52 -27.43 13.11
C GLU A 110 -1.42 -27.64 11.60
N THR A 111 -2.26 -28.48 11.02
CA THR A 111 -2.32 -28.66 9.57
C THR A 111 -2.89 -27.43 8.87
N SER A 112 -3.89 -26.80 9.46
CA SER A 112 -4.48 -25.56 8.97
C SER A 112 -3.50 -24.38 9.01
N THR A 113 -2.66 -24.25 10.04
CA THR A 113 -1.69 -23.14 10.18
C THR A 113 -0.61 -23.20 9.10
N LYS A 114 -0.07 -24.37 8.79
CA LYS A 114 0.93 -24.53 7.72
C LYS A 114 0.38 -24.16 6.34
N ASP A 115 -0.85 -24.57 6.06
CA ASP A 115 -1.52 -24.26 4.80
C ASP A 115 -1.84 -22.77 4.69
N ILE A 116 -2.25 -22.13 5.78
CA ILE A 116 -2.47 -20.69 5.85
C ILE A 116 -1.18 -19.93 5.57
N VAL A 117 -0.08 -20.25 6.26
CA VAL A 117 1.23 -19.59 6.05
C VAL A 117 1.70 -19.79 4.62
N LYS A 118 1.58 -21.01 4.05
CA LYS A 118 1.93 -21.31 2.66
C LYS A 118 1.13 -20.43 1.68
N ARG A 119 -0.17 -20.24 1.93
CA ARG A 119 -1.05 -19.41 1.11
C ARG A 119 -0.61 -17.95 1.15
N TYR A 120 -0.31 -17.39 2.33
CA TYR A 120 0.21 -16.03 2.46
C TYR A 120 1.56 -15.85 1.77
N LEU A 121 2.48 -16.83 1.89
CA LEU A 121 3.77 -16.80 1.23
C LEU A 121 3.63 -16.81 -0.29
N LEU A 122 2.76 -17.65 -0.84
CA LEU A 122 2.51 -17.71 -2.29
C LEU A 122 1.86 -16.41 -2.80
N ALA A 123 0.92 -15.84 -2.06
CA ALA A 123 0.31 -14.57 -2.39
C ALA A 123 1.35 -13.43 -2.34
N ALA A 124 2.12 -13.37 -1.27
CA ALA A 124 3.18 -12.37 -1.09
C ALA A 124 4.28 -12.48 -2.15
N ALA A 125 4.66 -13.68 -2.56
CA ALA A 125 5.65 -13.89 -3.63
C ALA A 125 5.19 -13.34 -4.99
N GLN A 126 3.88 -13.31 -5.25
CA GLN A 126 3.32 -12.70 -6.47
C GLN A 126 3.26 -11.17 -6.36
N VAL A 127 2.95 -10.65 -5.19
CA VAL A 127 2.81 -9.21 -4.93
C VAL A 127 4.16 -8.50 -4.81
N ALA A 128 5.15 -9.13 -4.15
CA ALA A 128 6.44 -8.53 -3.81
C ALA A 128 7.21 -7.95 -5.00
N PRO A 129 7.40 -8.67 -6.14
CA PRO A 129 8.15 -8.13 -7.26
C PRO A 129 7.46 -6.92 -7.91
N MET A 130 6.11 -6.92 -7.99
CA MET A 130 5.36 -5.81 -8.56
C MET A 130 5.42 -4.58 -7.66
N TRP A 131 5.29 -4.76 -6.34
CA TRP A 131 5.44 -3.67 -5.36
C TRP A 131 6.85 -3.07 -5.39
N TRP A 132 7.89 -3.93 -5.43
CA TRP A 132 9.26 -3.47 -5.52
C TRP A 132 9.52 -2.70 -6.80
N MET A 133 9.11 -3.24 -7.95
CA MET A 133 9.25 -2.61 -9.26
C MET A 133 8.61 -1.21 -9.26
N SER A 134 7.37 -1.11 -8.78
CA SER A 134 6.65 0.16 -8.69
C SER A 134 7.44 1.20 -7.88
N ASN A 135 7.79 0.87 -6.65
CA ASN A 135 8.40 1.83 -5.72
C ASN A 135 9.86 2.16 -6.07
N TYR A 136 10.65 1.16 -6.48
CA TYR A 136 12.04 1.38 -6.85
C TYR A 136 12.17 2.27 -8.09
N PHE A 137 11.45 1.95 -9.15
CA PHE A 137 11.50 2.71 -10.40
C PHE A 137 10.87 4.10 -10.25
N TYR A 138 9.89 4.27 -9.37
CA TYR A 138 9.38 5.60 -9.02
C TYR A 138 10.46 6.48 -8.38
N ASN A 139 11.10 5.96 -7.33
CA ASN A 139 12.18 6.70 -6.66
C ASN A 139 13.38 6.93 -7.58
N TYR A 140 13.67 6.00 -8.50
CA TYR A 140 14.70 6.17 -9.51
C TYR A 140 14.32 7.27 -10.52
N SER A 141 13.11 7.25 -11.05
CA SER A 141 12.59 8.28 -11.95
C SER A 141 12.72 9.68 -11.35
N LEU A 142 12.30 9.86 -10.09
CA LEU A 142 12.45 11.13 -9.36
C LEU A 142 13.90 11.63 -9.24
N SER A 143 14.89 10.75 -9.37
CA SER A 143 16.30 11.12 -9.29
C SER A 143 16.88 11.58 -10.62
N TYR A 144 16.27 11.22 -11.75
CA TYR A 144 16.82 11.45 -13.09
C TYR A 144 15.91 12.24 -14.03
N THR A 145 14.68 12.51 -13.65
CA THR A 145 13.77 13.37 -14.43
C THR A 145 13.12 14.43 -13.55
N THR A 146 12.38 15.36 -14.16
CA THR A 146 11.65 16.38 -13.40
C THR A 146 10.50 15.75 -12.61
N ILE A 147 10.16 16.34 -11.46
CA ILE A 147 9.04 15.90 -10.63
C ILE A 147 7.76 15.84 -11.46
N THR A 148 7.55 16.84 -12.32
CA THR A 148 6.39 16.91 -13.21
C THR A 148 6.34 15.73 -14.18
N SER A 149 7.45 15.46 -14.90
CA SER A 149 7.52 14.34 -15.84
C SER A 149 7.27 13.02 -15.14
N SER A 150 7.95 12.77 -13.99
CA SER A 150 7.76 11.58 -13.18
C SER A 150 6.31 11.42 -12.70
N THR A 151 5.66 12.51 -12.27
CA THR A 151 4.28 12.50 -11.80
C THR A 151 3.30 12.21 -12.95
N ILE A 152 3.46 12.85 -14.10
CA ILE A 152 2.62 12.61 -15.28
C ILE A 152 2.70 11.15 -15.71
N ILE A 153 3.93 10.61 -15.83
CA ILE A 153 4.13 9.23 -16.26
C ILE A 153 3.59 8.25 -15.21
N SER A 154 3.79 8.51 -13.93
CA SER A 154 3.26 7.66 -12.86
C SER A 154 1.73 7.62 -12.84
N ASN A 155 1.08 8.73 -13.20
CA ASN A 155 -0.38 8.81 -13.29
C ASN A 155 -0.96 7.96 -14.44
N MET A 156 -0.13 7.54 -15.43
CA MET A 156 -0.55 6.51 -16.40
C MET A 156 -0.89 5.18 -15.73
N GLY A 157 -0.47 4.97 -14.48
CA GLY A 157 -0.81 3.79 -13.69
C GLY A 157 -2.30 3.52 -13.60
N CYS A 158 -3.17 4.55 -13.57
CA CYS A 158 -4.62 4.35 -13.56
C CYS A 158 -5.14 3.77 -14.89
N VAL A 159 -4.56 4.19 -16.03
CA VAL A 159 -4.89 3.65 -17.35
C VAL A 159 -4.43 2.21 -17.47
N PHE A 160 -3.19 1.92 -17.09
CA PHE A 160 -2.66 0.55 -17.11
C PHE A 160 -3.42 -0.37 -16.15
N THR A 161 -3.81 0.11 -14.97
CA THR A 161 -4.62 -0.68 -14.03
C THR A 161 -5.96 -1.05 -14.64
N PHE A 162 -6.66 -0.11 -15.29
CA PHE A 162 -7.91 -0.40 -15.97
C PHE A 162 -7.72 -1.44 -17.07
N LEU A 163 -6.70 -1.28 -17.93
CA LEU A 163 -6.39 -2.25 -18.98
C LEU A 163 -6.07 -3.64 -18.41
N PHE A 164 -5.24 -3.72 -17.36
CA PHE A 164 -4.91 -4.99 -16.72
C PHE A 164 -6.13 -5.60 -16.04
N ALA A 165 -6.98 -4.81 -15.37
CA ALA A 165 -8.21 -5.31 -14.75
C ALA A 165 -9.17 -5.92 -15.79
N LEU A 166 -9.24 -5.35 -17.00
CA LEU A 166 -9.98 -5.93 -18.12
C LEU A 166 -9.32 -7.22 -18.64
N CYS A 167 -7.99 -7.21 -18.86
CA CYS A 167 -7.25 -8.38 -19.34
C CYS A 167 -7.36 -9.58 -18.37
N PHE A 168 -7.27 -9.32 -17.09
CA PHE A 168 -7.42 -10.34 -16.04
C PHE A 168 -8.87 -10.64 -15.66
N ARG A 169 -9.83 -10.06 -16.36
CA ARG A 169 -11.29 -10.25 -16.17
C ARG A 169 -11.77 -9.93 -14.74
N GLN A 170 -11.08 -9.01 -14.07
CA GLN A 170 -11.49 -8.53 -12.75
C GLN A 170 -12.59 -7.48 -12.81
N GLU A 171 -12.68 -6.78 -13.93
CA GLU A 171 -13.71 -5.79 -14.19
C GLU A 171 -14.33 -6.01 -15.58
N LYS A 172 -15.57 -5.57 -15.76
CA LYS A 172 -16.25 -5.55 -17.04
C LYS A 172 -15.99 -4.22 -17.73
N TYR A 173 -15.83 -4.27 -19.06
CA TYR A 173 -15.71 -3.06 -19.85
C TYR A 173 -16.98 -2.20 -19.75
N ASN A 174 -16.78 -0.92 -19.47
CA ASN A 174 -17.84 0.07 -19.41
C ASN A 174 -17.31 1.40 -19.96
N ASN A 175 -18.02 1.98 -20.96
CA ASN A 175 -17.63 3.25 -21.58
C ASN A 175 -17.56 4.40 -20.57
N ILE A 176 -18.42 4.41 -19.54
CA ILE A 176 -18.43 5.43 -18.49
C ILE A 176 -17.17 5.32 -17.65
N LYS A 177 -16.77 4.09 -17.28
CA LYS A 177 -15.52 3.85 -16.55
C LYS A 177 -14.29 4.25 -17.37
N LEU A 178 -14.26 3.89 -18.66
CA LEU A 178 -13.18 4.32 -19.57
C LEU A 178 -13.09 5.85 -19.66
N ALA A 179 -14.22 6.51 -19.88
CA ALA A 179 -14.27 7.98 -19.92
C ALA A 179 -13.79 8.59 -18.60
N GLY A 180 -14.17 8.02 -17.46
CA GLY A 180 -13.72 8.43 -16.14
C GLY A 180 -12.20 8.28 -15.94
N VAL A 181 -11.61 7.15 -16.36
CA VAL A 181 -10.16 6.90 -16.28
C VAL A 181 -9.40 7.90 -17.15
N VAL A 182 -9.83 8.09 -18.40
CA VAL A 182 -9.21 9.04 -19.34
C VAL A 182 -9.31 10.47 -18.82
N LEU A 183 -10.48 10.86 -18.29
CA LEU A 183 -10.71 12.20 -17.77
C LEU A 183 -9.84 12.47 -16.54
N ALA A 184 -9.72 11.50 -15.61
CA ALA A 184 -8.87 11.62 -14.44
C ALA A 184 -7.39 11.71 -14.83
N PHE A 185 -6.94 10.92 -15.81
CA PHE A 185 -5.58 10.99 -16.33
C PHE A 185 -5.28 12.34 -16.97
N LEU A 186 -6.12 12.81 -17.89
CA LEU A 186 -5.93 14.11 -18.55
C LEU A 186 -5.97 15.27 -17.54
N GLY A 187 -6.87 15.21 -16.56
CA GLY A 187 -6.92 16.19 -15.47
C GLY A 187 -5.63 16.24 -14.66
N SER A 188 -5.05 15.07 -14.34
CA SER A 188 -3.79 14.99 -13.62
C SER A 188 -2.61 15.55 -14.44
N VAL A 189 -2.57 15.29 -15.75
CA VAL A 189 -1.57 15.85 -16.66
C VAL A 189 -1.68 17.37 -16.71
N LEU A 190 -2.89 17.88 -16.90
CA LEU A 190 -3.15 19.32 -17.01
C LEU A 190 -2.72 20.07 -15.74
N THR A 191 -3.03 19.53 -14.56
CA THR A 191 -2.61 20.13 -13.28
C THR A 191 -1.08 20.09 -13.13
N SER A 192 -0.43 18.97 -13.45
CA SER A 192 1.02 18.79 -13.29
C SER A 192 1.84 19.68 -14.23
N LEU A 193 1.35 19.99 -15.44
CA LEU A 193 2.06 20.86 -16.38
C LEU A 193 2.18 22.29 -15.85
N ASN A 194 1.17 22.77 -15.13
CA ASN A 194 1.17 24.12 -14.57
C ASN A 194 2.05 24.27 -13.30
N ASP A 195 2.28 23.19 -12.55
CA ASP A 195 3.17 23.21 -11.39
C ASP A 195 4.64 23.43 -11.78
N THR A 196 4.99 23.19 -13.06
CA THR A 196 6.36 23.38 -13.58
C THR A 196 6.79 24.84 -13.64
N GLU A 197 5.90 25.75 -13.89
CA GLU A 197 6.23 27.19 -13.97
C GLU A 197 6.59 27.76 -12.59
N SER A 198 6.03 27.19 -11.53
CA SER A 198 6.28 27.60 -10.14
C SER A 198 7.53 26.98 -9.52
N ALA A 199 8.01 25.84 -10.05
CA ALA A 199 9.10 25.05 -9.48
C ALA A 199 10.46 25.22 -10.19
N SER A 200 10.57 26.06 -11.23
CA SER A 200 11.76 26.23 -12.07
C SER A 200 12.99 26.86 -11.39
N SER A 201 13.04 26.91 -10.07
CA SER A 201 14.12 27.51 -9.27
C SER A 201 15.27 26.56 -8.89
N HIS A 202 15.24 25.28 -9.24
CA HIS A 202 16.36 24.38 -9.00
C HIS A 202 16.95 23.88 -10.31
N ASN A 203 18.02 24.58 -10.77
CA ASN A 203 18.85 24.25 -11.91
C ASN A 203 19.61 22.93 -11.72
N ILE A 204 18.94 21.78 -11.76
CA ILE A 204 19.61 20.50 -12.00
C ILE A 204 19.63 20.31 -13.52
N LYS A 205 20.78 20.58 -14.14
CA LYS A 205 21.01 20.22 -15.55
C LYS A 205 21.12 18.70 -15.65
N TYR A 206 20.05 18.06 -16.06
CA TYR A 206 20.09 16.66 -16.49
C TYR A 206 20.60 16.61 -17.94
N TYR A 207 21.51 15.67 -18.22
CA TYR A 207 21.84 15.34 -19.61
C TYR A 207 20.59 14.68 -20.24
N GLU A 208 20.33 14.94 -21.52
CA GLU A 208 19.16 14.43 -22.23
C GLU A 208 18.98 12.91 -22.10
N ASN A 209 20.09 12.17 -22.17
CA ASN A 209 20.07 10.71 -21.99
C ASN A 209 19.63 10.29 -20.59
N GLU A 210 20.02 10.99 -19.53
CA GLU A 210 19.63 10.68 -18.16
C GLU A 210 18.15 10.92 -17.94
N LYS A 211 17.59 11.99 -18.54
CA LYS A 211 16.17 12.29 -18.49
C LYS A 211 15.33 11.18 -19.15
N LEU A 212 15.75 10.68 -20.31
CA LEU A 212 15.06 9.57 -20.99
C LEU A 212 15.04 8.30 -20.13
N TRP A 213 16.14 7.98 -19.44
CA TRP A 213 16.17 6.85 -18.50
C TRP A 213 15.27 7.08 -17.30
N GLY A 214 15.18 8.30 -16.79
CA GLY A 214 14.24 8.68 -15.73
C GLY A 214 12.77 8.51 -16.15
N ASP A 215 12.43 8.97 -17.36
CA ASP A 215 11.07 8.84 -17.90
C ASP A 215 10.70 7.37 -18.18
N PHE A 216 11.66 6.59 -18.71
CA PHE A 216 11.46 5.14 -18.90
C PHE A 216 11.26 4.41 -17.56
N ALA A 217 12.02 4.76 -16.55
CA ALA A 217 11.83 4.23 -15.19
C ALA A 217 10.45 4.60 -14.63
N GLY A 218 9.97 5.83 -14.86
CA GLY A 218 8.62 6.26 -14.51
C GLY A 218 7.55 5.37 -15.16
N LEU A 219 7.72 5.01 -16.43
CA LEU A 219 6.81 4.10 -17.14
C LEU A 219 6.81 2.69 -16.52
N LEU A 220 8.00 2.16 -16.21
CA LEU A 220 8.11 0.86 -15.50
C LEU A 220 7.47 0.91 -14.11
N SER A 221 7.59 2.05 -13.40
CA SER A 221 6.90 2.26 -12.14
C SER A 221 5.38 2.20 -12.31
N ALA A 222 4.83 2.91 -13.30
CA ALA A 222 3.39 2.91 -13.59
C ALA A 222 2.86 1.51 -13.93
N LEU A 223 3.60 0.74 -14.73
CA LEU A 223 3.29 -0.66 -15.04
C LEU A 223 3.37 -1.55 -13.80
N GLY A 224 4.42 -1.37 -12.97
CA GLY A 224 4.57 -2.08 -11.71
C GLY A 224 3.43 -1.80 -10.75
N HIS A 225 3.00 -0.54 -10.64
CA HIS A 225 1.88 -0.13 -9.79
C HIS A 225 0.55 -0.75 -10.25
N ALA A 226 0.30 -0.73 -11.55
CA ALA A 226 -0.86 -1.39 -12.14
C ALA A 226 -0.85 -2.90 -11.87
N GLY A 227 0.30 -3.55 -12.11
CA GLY A 227 0.49 -4.98 -11.81
C GLY A 227 0.29 -5.30 -10.33
N TYR A 228 0.90 -4.50 -9.43
CA TYR A 228 0.73 -4.63 -7.99
C TYR A 228 -0.76 -4.60 -7.59
N THR A 229 -1.47 -3.59 -8.06
CA THR A 229 -2.89 -3.37 -7.72
C THR A 229 -3.77 -4.54 -8.18
N VAL A 230 -3.59 -4.99 -9.43
CA VAL A 230 -4.36 -6.10 -10.01
C VAL A 230 -4.00 -7.43 -9.36
N VAL A 231 -2.72 -7.66 -9.03
CA VAL A 231 -2.28 -8.88 -8.35
C VAL A 231 -2.81 -8.91 -6.92
N VAL A 232 -2.77 -7.81 -6.16
CA VAL A 232 -3.37 -7.73 -4.80
C VAL A 232 -4.85 -8.08 -4.86
N ARG A 233 -5.60 -7.56 -5.83
CA ARG A 233 -7.03 -7.91 -6.01
C ARG A 233 -7.23 -9.39 -6.35
N LYS A 234 -6.33 -9.97 -7.17
CA LYS A 234 -6.38 -11.37 -7.57
C LYS A 234 -6.12 -12.33 -6.41
N VAL A 235 -5.10 -12.06 -5.59
CA VAL A 235 -4.70 -12.94 -4.48
C VAL A 235 -5.57 -12.75 -3.24
N ASN A 236 -6.28 -11.64 -3.14
CA ASN A 236 -7.19 -11.33 -2.05
C ASN A 236 -8.56 -10.87 -2.60
N PRO A 237 -9.33 -11.75 -3.25
CA PRO A 237 -10.69 -11.42 -3.66
C PRO A 237 -11.57 -11.16 -2.42
N VAL A 238 -12.67 -10.41 -2.60
CA VAL A 238 -13.55 -9.97 -1.51
C VAL A 238 -14.03 -11.11 -0.62
N ASP A 239 -14.19 -12.31 -1.20
CA ASP A 239 -14.73 -13.48 -0.52
C ASP A 239 -13.72 -14.30 0.29
N GLU A 240 -12.42 -14.01 0.14
CA GLU A 240 -11.36 -14.81 0.76
C GLU A 240 -10.79 -14.24 2.07
N ASN A 241 -11.13 -13.02 2.45
CA ASN A 241 -10.78 -12.37 3.74
C ASN A 241 -9.33 -12.58 4.23
N LEU A 242 -8.35 -12.54 3.31
CA LEU A 242 -6.94 -12.52 3.71
C LEU A 242 -6.65 -11.25 4.52
N ASN A 243 -6.01 -11.43 5.68
CA ASN A 243 -5.60 -10.30 6.49
C ASN A 243 -4.52 -9.48 5.74
N MET A 244 -4.85 -8.26 5.33
CA MET A 244 -3.96 -7.40 4.55
C MET A 244 -2.65 -7.10 5.29
N SER A 245 -2.69 -6.99 6.63
CA SER A 245 -1.46 -6.77 7.43
C SER A 245 -0.50 -7.95 7.30
N LEU A 246 -1.01 -9.19 7.36
CA LEU A 246 -0.18 -10.39 7.18
C LEU A 246 0.36 -10.47 5.76
N LEU A 247 -0.46 -10.20 4.75
CA LEU A 247 -0.03 -10.22 3.36
C LEU A 247 1.14 -9.24 3.12
N LEU A 248 0.97 -7.98 3.52
CA LEU A 248 2.05 -6.97 3.41
C LEU A 248 3.26 -7.32 4.27
N GLY A 249 3.04 -7.87 5.45
CA GLY A 249 4.12 -8.35 6.33
C GLY A 249 4.99 -9.41 5.64
N PHE A 250 4.36 -10.41 4.99
CA PHE A 250 5.09 -11.43 4.22
C PHE A 250 5.75 -10.85 2.95
N VAL A 251 5.15 -9.87 2.29
CA VAL A 251 5.79 -9.12 1.19
C VAL A 251 7.08 -8.46 1.69
N GLY A 252 7.02 -7.76 2.83
CA GLY A 252 8.18 -7.15 3.45
C GLY A 252 9.24 -8.16 3.84
N LEU A 253 8.85 -9.31 4.41
CA LEU A 253 9.77 -10.38 4.80
C LEU A 253 10.53 -10.94 3.59
N ILE A 254 9.81 -11.28 2.52
CA ILE A 254 10.41 -11.81 1.28
C ILE A 254 11.41 -10.81 0.70
N LEU A 255 11.01 -9.54 0.58
CA LEU A 255 11.87 -8.49 0.02
C LEU A 255 13.07 -8.19 0.92
N SER A 256 12.88 -8.18 2.24
CA SER A 256 13.98 -7.94 3.20
C SER A 256 15.03 -9.05 3.15
N ILE A 257 14.62 -10.31 3.02
CA ILE A 257 15.54 -11.44 2.89
C ILE A 257 16.24 -11.43 1.53
N LEU A 258 15.48 -11.24 0.45
CA LEU A 258 16.01 -11.30 -0.91
C LEU A 258 16.99 -10.15 -1.20
N LEU A 259 16.67 -8.95 -0.77
CA LEU A 259 17.44 -7.74 -1.05
C LEU A 259 18.42 -7.36 0.07
N GLY A 260 18.31 -8.01 1.23
CA GLY A 260 19.17 -7.78 2.40
C GLY A 260 20.67 -7.90 2.10
N PRO A 261 21.14 -8.98 1.45
CA PRO A 261 22.55 -9.11 1.08
C PRO A 261 23.06 -7.96 0.22
N TYR A 262 22.25 -7.51 -0.74
CA TYR A 262 22.56 -6.36 -1.58
C TYR A 262 22.57 -5.05 -0.77
N ALA A 263 21.63 -4.87 0.16
CA ALA A 263 21.59 -3.71 1.04
C ALA A 263 22.86 -3.65 1.93
N VAL A 264 23.30 -4.77 2.50
CA VAL A 264 24.54 -4.85 3.29
C VAL A 264 25.76 -4.58 2.42
N PHE A 265 25.79 -5.13 1.20
CA PHE A 265 26.87 -4.87 0.25
C PHE A 265 26.97 -3.38 -0.08
N THR A 266 25.86 -2.73 -0.39
CA THR A 266 25.81 -1.31 -0.74
C THR A 266 26.22 -0.41 0.43
N LEU A 267 25.82 -0.77 1.65
CA LEU A 267 26.24 -0.06 2.87
C LEU A 267 27.75 -0.21 3.15
N LYS A 268 28.36 -1.35 2.81
CA LYS A 268 29.78 -1.60 3.05
C LYS A 268 30.70 -0.99 2.00
N THR A 269 30.29 -1.02 0.72
CA THR A 269 31.15 -0.60 -0.39
C THR A 269 31.08 0.88 -0.69
N GLY A 270 30.06 1.59 -0.19
CA GLY A 270 29.84 3.01 -0.50
C GLY A 270 29.61 3.29 -1.99
N ASN A 271 29.61 2.26 -2.82
CA ASN A 271 29.56 2.32 -4.28
C ASN A 271 28.14 2.33 -4.82
N LEU A 272 27.25 3.14 -4.28
CA LEU A 272 25.98 3.35 -4.95
C LEU A 272 25.88 4.75 -5.47
N LEU A 273 25.99 4.87 -6.79
CA LEU A 273 25.43 5.87 -7.73
C LEU A 273 25.20 7.31 -7.22
N SER A 274 25.77 7.68 -6.12
CA SER A 274 25.87 9.05 -5.62
C SER A 274 26.69 9.05 -4.32
N SER A 275 27.53 9.96 -4.18
CA SER A 275 28.21 10.63 -3.03
C SER A 275 27.84 10.22 -1.60
N PHE A 276 27.48 8.95 -1.37
CA PHE A 276 27.07 8.46 -0.08
C PHE A 276 28.25 7.84 0.66
N ASN A 277 28.79 8.60 1.58
CA ASN A 277 29.81 8.10 2.50
C ASN A 277 29.11 7.36 3.67
N PRO A 278 29.19 6.02 3.77
CA PRO A 278 28.50 5.27 4.81
C PRO A 278 28.95 5.65 6.23
N ALA A 279 30.17 6.19 6.39
CA ALA A 279 30.63 6.74 7.66
C ALA A 279 29.94 8.05 8.07
N GLY A 280 29.10 8.63 7.22
CA GLY A 280 28.40 9.91 7.41
C GLY A 280 26.89 9.85 7.46
N ILE A 281 26.24 8.66 7.55
CA ILE A 281 24.78 8.63 7.81
C ILE A 281 24.54 9.23 9.17
N LYS A 282 24.16 10.50 9.19
CA LYS A 282 23.71 11.13 10.42
C LYS A 282 22.46 10.37 10.89
N TRP A 283 22.40 10.05 12.18
CA TRP A 283 21.23 9.43 12.81
C TRP A 283 19.91 10.10 12.41
N GLN A 284 19.95 11.38 12.12
CA GLN A 284 18.84 12.17 11.59
C GLN A 284 18.27 11.62 10.27
N VAL A 285 19.13 11.23 9.31
CA VAL A 285 18.67 10.65 8.01
C VAL A 285 17.97 9.33 8.25
N MET A 286 18.53 8.48 9.13
CA MET A 286 17.90 7.20 9.48
C MET A 286 16.53 7.39 10.11
N THR A 287 16.39 8.36 11.03
CA THR A 287 15.10 8.71 11.65
C THR A 287 14.07 9.14 10.59
N TRP A 288 14.47 10.00 9.66
CA TRP A 288 13.58 10.44 8.59
C TRP A 288 13.21 9.32 7.61
N LEU A 289 14.14 8.39 7.32
CA LEU A 289 13.85 7.20 6.51
C LEU A 289 12.81 6.30 7.18
N VAL A 290 12.93 6.09 8.49
CA VAL A 290 11.95 5.32 9.26
C VAL A 290 10.59 6.03 9.28
N ILE A 291 10.55 7.33 9.52
CA ILE A 291 9.31 8.12 9.47
C ILE A 291 8.67 8.02 8.08
N LYS A 292 9.46 8.21 7.01
CA LYS A 292 8.99 8.06 5.63
C LYS A 292 8.48 6.65 5.37
N GLY A 293 9.19 5.64 5.85
CA GLY A 293 8.78 4.24 5.68
C GLY A 293 7.48 3.90 6.40
N LEU A 294 7.24 4.44 7.60
CA LEU A 294 6.01 4.25 8.36
C LEU A 294 4.82 4.99 7.71
N PHE A 295 4.99 6.29 7.47
CA PHE A 295 3.89 7.15 7.02
C PHE A 295 3.75 7.22 5.49
N GLY A 296 4.79 6.90 4.73
CA GLY A 296 4.77 6.94 3.28
C GLY A 296 4.69 5.58 2.59
N ASN A 297 4.94 4.48 3.33
CA ASN A 297 4.83 3.14 2.79
C ASN A 297 3.87 2.28 3.63
N LEU A 298 4.22 1.97 4.89
CA LEU A 298 3.49 0.97 5.69
C LEU A 298 2.01 1.31 5.88
N LEU A 299 1.70 2.50 6.39
CA LEU A 299 0.31 2.91 6.63
C LEU A 299 -0.47 3.14 5.33
N PRO A 300 0.04 3.91 4.34
CA PRO A 300 -0.70 4.12 3.10
C PRO A 300 -0.92 2.83 2.32
N ASP A 301 0.08 1.95 2.21
CA ASP A 301 -0.06 0.68 1.50
C ASP A 301 -1.06 -0.27 2.18
N TYR A 302 -1.13 -0.22 3.52
CA TYR A 302 -2.17 -0.95 4.24
C TYR A 302 -3.58 -0.45 3.90
N PHE A 303 -3.80 0.87 3.98
CA PHE A 303 -5.09 1.46 3.62
C PHE A 303 -5.41 1.23 2.15
N TRP A 304 -4.42 1.38 1.28
CA TRP A 304 -4.52 1.12 -0.15
C TRP A 304 -4.91 -0.32 -0.47
N GLY A 305 -4.22 -1.30 0.12
CA GLY A 305 -4.55 -2.71 -0.06
C GLY A 305 -5.97 -3.04 0.41
N ARG A 306 -6.41 -2.47 1.53
CA ARG A 306 -7.78 -2.60 2.02
C ARG A 306 -8.79 -1.93 1.07
N ALA A 307 -8.45 -0.77 0.53
CA ALA A 307 -9.29 -0.06 -0.42
C ALA A 307 -9.51 -0.86 -1.71
N ILE A 308 -8.46 -1.45 -2.28
CA ILE A 308 -8.54 -2.31 -3.47
C ILE A 308 -9.50 -3.47 -3.25
N VAL A 309 -9.45 -4.11 -2.09
CA VAL A 309 -10.32 -5.26 -1.76
C VAL A 309 -11.77 -4.82 -1.58
N LEU A 310 -12.00 -3.67 -0.95
CA LEU A 310 -13.35 -3.19 -0.61
C LEU A 310 -14.04 -2.44 -1.78
N THR A 311 -13.28 -1.99 -2.78
CA THR A 311 -13.80 -1.31 -3.96
C THR A 311 -13.45 -2.09 -5.24
N SER A 312 -12.57 -1.56 -6.06
CA SER A 312 -11.98 -2.24 -7.20
C SER A 312 -10.58 -1.70 -7.50
N ALA A 313 -9.83 -2.41 -8.35
CA ALA A 313 -8.50 -1.99 -8.76
C ALA A 313 -8.53 -0.61 -9.44
N THR A 314 -9.47 -0.41 -10.35
CA THR A 314 -9.63 0.85 -11.11
C THR A 314 -10.10 2.00 -10.23
N VAL A 315 -11.11 1.77 -9.37
CA VAL A 315 -11.63 2.79 -8.44
C VAL A 315 -10.51 3.25 -7.50
N ALA A 316 -9.74 2.32 -6.96
CA ALA A 316 -8.64 2.64 -6.09
C ALA A 316 -7.58 3.51 -6.81
N THR A 317 -7.08 3.10 -7.99
CA THR A 317 -6.03 3.84 -8.72
C THR A 317 -6.49 5.20 -9.23
N VAL A 318 -7.71 5.32 -9.73
CA VAL A 318 -8.27 6.63 -10.12
C VAL A 318 -8.46 7.52 -8.88
N GLY A 319 -8.85 6.91 -7.75
CA GLY A 319 -9.01 7.61 -6.48
C GLY A 319 -7.71 8.19 -5.92
N LEU A 320 -6.54 7.60 -6.23
CA LEU A 320 -5.26 8.19 -5.88
C LEU A 320 -5.02 9.55 -6.54
N ASN A 321 -5.54 9.78 -7.73
CA ASN A 321 -5.38 11.07 -8.39
C ASN A 321 -6.04 12.23 -7.60
N ILE A 322 -6.86 11.94 -6.58
CA ILE A 322 -7.36 12.93 -5.61
C ILE A 322 -6.21 13.57 -4.83
N THR A 323 -5.04 12.94 -4.75
CA THR A 323 -3.83 13.57 -4.19
C THR A 323 -3.50 14.88 -4.88
N ILE A 324 -3.80 15.02 -6.17
CA ILE A 324 -3.50 16.20 -6.98
C ILE A 324 -4.31 17.42 -6.52
N PRO A 325 -5.66 17.38 -6.49
CA PRO A 325 -6.42 18.49 -5.92
C PRO A 325 -6.10 18.75 -4.45
N LEU A 326 -5.72 17.74 -3.66
CA LEU A 326 -5.30 17.92 -2.27
C LEU A 326 -3.95 18.64 -2.17
N ALA A 327 -2.98 18.29 -3.00
CA ALA A 327 -1.69 19.00 -3.08
C ALA A 327 -1.90 20.46 -3.49
N PHE A 328 -2.73 20.70 -4.48
CA PHE A 328 -3.12 22.04 -4.93
C PHE A 328 -3.73 22.88 -3.80
N LEU A 329 -4.67 22.33 -3.04
CA LEU A 329 -5.25 23.01 -1.88
C LEU A 329 -4.20 23.27 -0.78
N SER A 330 -3.30 22.32 -0.55
CA SER A 330 -2.21 22.47 0.40
C SER A 330 -1.27 23.62 0.02
N ASP A 331 -0.89 23.71 -1.25
CA ASP A 331 -0.04 24.80 -1.75
C ASP A 331 -0.72 26.17 -1.66
N ALA A 332 -2.01 26.21 -1.96
CA ALA A 332 -2.80 27.44 -1.87
C ALA A 332 -2.95 27.93 -0.43
N PHE A 333 -3.29 27.05 0.52
CA PHE A 333 -3.66 27.44 1.89
C PHE A 333 -2.49 27.39 2.87
N ILE A 334 -1.54 26.46 2.71
CA ILE A 334 -0.43 26.28 3.66
C ILE A 334 0.81 27.05 3.20
N MET A 335 1.15 26.99 1.90
CA MET A 335 2.33 27.65 1.36
C MET A 335 2.08 29.06 0.84
N ASN A 336 0.82 29.51 0.87
CA ASN A 336 0.41 30.84 0.43
C ASN A 336 0.91 31.18 -0.99
N ARG A 337 1.03 30.16 -1.86
CA ARG A 337 1.43 30.31 -3.25
C ARG A 337 0.21 30.66 -4.09
N ASN A 338 0.40 31.55 -5.06
CA ASN A 338 -0.69 31.88 -5.98
C ASN A 338 -0.76 30.84 -7.10
N VAL A 339 -1.31 29.66 -6.74
CA VAL A 339 -1.45 28.48 -7.63
C VAL A 339 -2.79 28.43 -8.38
N TRP A 340 -3.62 29.47 -8.21
CA TRP A 340 -4.96 29.57 -8.82
C TRP A 340 -4.88 29.87 -10.31
N THR A 341 -4.31 28.96 -11.10
CA THR A 341 -4.37 29.04 -12.56
C THR A 341 -5.64 28.37 -13.07
N PHE A 342 -6.18 28.87 -14.17
CA PHE A 342 -7.39 28.28 -14.78
C PHE A 342 -7.21 26.80 -15.07
N ASP A 343 -6.06 26.41 -15.59
CA ASP A 343 -5.75 25.03 -16.00
C ASP A 343 -5.65 24.09 -14.78
N SER A 344 -5.06 24.56 -13.67
CA SER A 344 -4.98 23.76 -12.42
C SER A 344 -6.36 23.51 -11.83
N ILE A 345 -7.26 24.51 -11.86
CA ILE A 345 -8.63 24.35 -11.39
C ILE A 345 -9.40 23.37 -12.30
N VAL A 346 -9.29 23.55 -13.62
CA VAL A 346 -9.94 22.66 -14.59
C VAL A 346 -9.42 21.24 -14.46
N GLY A 347 -8.08 21.05 -14.35
CA GLY A 347 -7.46 19.75 -14.14
C GLY A 347 -7.93 19.05 -12.86
N ALA A 348 -7.98 19.77 -11.75
CA ALA A 348 -8.50 19.24 -10.48
C ALA A 348 -9.98 18.83 -10.59
N MET A 349 -10.81 19.64 -11.25
CA MET A 349 -12.21 19.30 -11.51
C MET A 349 -12.35 18.06 -12.40
N MET A 350 -11.53 17.93 -13.45
CA MET A 350 -11.52 16.75 -14.31
C MET A 350 -11.18 15.48 -13.52
N VAL A 351 -10.21 15.53 -12.60
CA VAL A 351 -9.88 14.40 -11.71
C VAL A 351 -11.08 14.01 -10.86
N ILE A 352 -11.76 14.97 -10.24
CA ILE A 352 -12.93 14.70 -9.38
C ILE A 352 -14.08 14.11 -10.20
N VAL A 353 -14.39 14.68 -11.36
CA VAL A 353 -15.46 14.18 -12.24
C VAL A 353 -15.10 12.79 -12.78
N GLY A 354 -13.83 12.58 -13.17
CA GLY A 354 -13.33 11.27 -13.59
C GLY A 354 -13.51 10.20 -12.51
N PHE A 355 -13.19 10.55 -11.25
CA PHE A 355 -13.41 9.66 -10.13
C PHE A 355 -14.90 9.34 -9.90
N ILE A 356 -15.78 10.32 -10.02
CA ILE A 356 -17.23 10.11 -9.95
C ILE A 356 -17.71 9.15 -11.06
N PHE A 357 -17.20 9.29 -12.29
CA PHE A 357 -17.58 8.42 -13.41
C PHE A 357 -17.15 6.98 -13.21
N VAL A 358 -15.93 6.76 -12.67
CA VAL A 358 -15.45 5.41 -12.37
C VAL A 358 -16.25 4.75 -11.24
N ASN A 359 -16.84 5.53 -10.34
CA ASN A 359 -17.69 5.04 -9.26
C ASN A 359 -19.18 4.85 -9.65
N LYS A 360 -19.59 5.31 -10.84
CA LYS A 360 -20.93 4.99 -11.37
C LYS A 360 -20.93 3.57 -11.93
N GLU A 361 -21.61 2.68 -11.26
CA GLU A 361 -21.95 1.35 -11.77
C GLU A 361 -23.06 1.43 -12.83
#